data_857e1c41cb165e7f7082eed319e2aaff
#
_entry.id   857e1c41cb165e7f7082eed319e2aaff
#
_cell.length_a   1.000
_cell.length_b   1.000
_cell.length_c   1.000
_cell.angle_alpha   90.00
_cell.angle_beta   90.00
_cell.angle_gamma   90.00
#
_symmetry.space_group_name_H-M   'P 1'
#
loop_
_entity.id
_entity.type
_entity.pdbx_description
1 polymer ?
#
loop_
_entity_poly.entity_id
_entity_poly.type
_entity_poly.pdbx_seq_one_letter_code
_entity_poly.pdbx_strand_id
1 'polypeptide(L)'
;MDKKNQFHSLYSVRKKTMALSKLAGGMLVLFYLVTEELPVNRDVSFWLWLALLVIVILGVDFLLGRLISKPLRKINDTAKQMAKLDFSAVCDIQTQDEFGELSQSLNTMSSNLQEALEKLGAANAQLEKDIEQERILLDERKDLVDRLSHEMKTPLGLIRAYTEGLDEVTDPEKRQRYMNAVLDATERMDDLIISLLDLSALEYGAAKLSEERFDFVELVETVAGRLLLNTPETDYIFHYELPEDKVFILADRQRMEQVLNNLIGNARKYVEQGGDIRLSIKSGPEHLCFKIFNQCSPIPKDELTKVWEKFYRRQNHSSKGSGLGLAIAAQVLSMYHAAYGARYIQNGVEFYFDFPIMQ
;
A
#
# COMPACT_ATOMS: atom_id res chain seq x y z
N MET A 1 2.15 -44.41 -30.17
CA MET A 1 3.21 -43.40 -30.21
C MET A 1 4.17 -43.58 -31.39
N ASP A 2 3.74 -43.96 -32.59
CA ASP A 2 4.73 -44.31 -33.65
C ASP A 2 4.43 -43.95 -35.09
N LYS A 3 3.28 -43.38 -35.41
CA LYS A 3 2.96 -42.96 -36.78
C LYS A 3 3.34 -41.46 -37.08
N LYS A 4 3.50 -40.63 -36.08
CA LYS A 4 3.85 -39.21 -36.27
C LYS A 4 5.35 -39.03 -36.61
N ASN A 5 6.22 -39.92 -36.09
CA ASN A 5 7.67 -39.87 -36.33
C ASN A 5 8.08 -40.31 -37.72
N GLN A 6 7.31 -41.15 -38.45
CA GLN A 6 7.65 -41.58 -39.78
C GLN A 6 7.38 -40.48 -40.85
N PHE A 7 6.39 -39.60 -40.63
CA PHE A 7 6.11 -38.48 -41.58
C PHE A 7 7.11 -37.32 -41.43
N HIS A 8 7.68 -37.07 -40.25
CA HIS A 8 8.73 -36.07 -40.05
C HIS A 8 10.01 -36.36 -40.86
N SER A 9 10.28 -37.62 -41.14
CA SER A 9 11.49 -38.03 -41.86
C SER A 9 11.47 -37.64 -43.35
N LEU A 10 10.32 -37.32 -43.93
CA LEU A 10 10.20 -36.97 -45.35
C LEU A 10 10.49 -35.47 -45.66
N TYR A 11 10.42 -34.60 -44.64
CA TYR A 11 10.57 -33.15 -44.80
C TYR A 11 11.90 -32.58 -44.28
N SER A 12 12.79 -33.43 -43.74
CA SER A 12 14.10 -32.96 -43.22
C SER A 12 14.89 -32.22 -44.29
N VAL A 13 15.52 -31.11 -43.89
CA VAL A 13 16.43 -30.30 -44.74
C VAL A 13 17.49 -31.17 -45.40
N ARG A 14 18.04 -32.15 -44.68
CA ARG A 14 19.02 -33.11 -45.17
C ARG A 14 18.46 -33.93 -46.31
N LYS A 15 17.21 -34.39 -46.27
CA LYS A 15 16.60 -35.14 -47.34
C LYS A 15 16.30 -34.29 -48.58
N LYS A 16 15.85 -33.06 -48.37
CA LYS A 16 15.63 -32.09 -49.43
C LYS A 16 16.94 -31.79 -50.21
N THR A 17 18.05 -31.56 -49.47
CA THR A 17 19.35 -31.29 -50.08
C THR A 17 19.92 -32.53 -50.78
N MET A 18 19.75 -33.72 -50.17
CA MET A 18 20.17 -34.98 -50.76
C MET A 18 19.36 -35.33 -52.05
N ALA A 19 18.06 -35.09 -52.04
CA ALA A 19 17.22 -35.24 -53.18
C ALA A 19 17.62 -34.27 -54.33
N LEU A 20 17.88 -33.03 -54.01
CA LEU A 20 18.35 -32.02 -54.96
C LEU A 20 19.69 -32.39 -55.53
N SER A 21 20.66 -32.86 -54.75
CA SER A 21 21.97 -33.33 -55.22
C SER A 21 21.88 -34.57 -56.17
N LYS A 22 21.03 -35.55 -55.79
CA LYS A 22 20.78 -36.72 -56.58
C LYS A 22 20.11 -36.38 -57.98
N LEU A 23 19.14 -35.45 -57.94
CA LEU A 23 18.43 -35.01 -59.10
C LEU A 23 19.36 -34.24 -60.06
N ALA A 24 20.18 -33.33 -59.52
CA ALA A 24 21.18 -32.60 -60.27
C ALA A 24 22.22 -33.53 -60.89
N GLY A 25 22.75 -34.47 -60.09
CA GLY A 25 23.71 -35.48 -60.57
C GLY A 25 23.11 -36.39 -61.60
N GLY A 26 21.87 -36.90 -61.39
CA GLY A 26 21.17 -37.75 -62.38
C GLY A 26 20.87 -37.03 -63.68
N MET A 27 20.52 -35.71 -63.58
CA MET A 27 20.28 -34.91 -64.83
C MET A 27 21.56 -34.70 -65.62
N LEU A 28 22.70 -34.49 -65.00
CA LEU A 28 24.00 -34.37 -65.64
C LEU A 28 24.40 -35.69 -66.32
N VAL A 29 24.24 -36.83 -65.62
CA VAL A 29 24.57 -38.16 -66.18
C VAL A 29 23.66 -38.51 -67.37
N LEU A 30 22.34 -38.27 -67.21
CA LEU A 30 21.37 -38.54 -68.25
C LEU A 30 21.69 -37.71 -69.56
N PHE A 31 22.00 -36.44 -69.36
CA PHE A 31 22.34 -35.56 -70.49
C PHE A 31 23.63 -35.97 -71.14
N TYR A 32 24.62 -36.41 -70.39
CA TYR A 32 25.86 -36.96 -70.94
C TYR A 32 25.59 -38.17 -71.79
N LEU A 33 24.80 -39.15 -71.35
CA LEU A 33 24.45 -40.37 -72.08
C LEU A 33 23.67 -40.04 -73.36
N VAL A 34 22.71 -39.09 -73.31
CA VAL A 34 21.94 -38.69 -74.54
C VAL A 34 22.81 -37.98 -75.50
N THR A 35 23.77 -37.15 -75.11
CA THR A 35 24.67 -36.44 -76.07
C THR A 35 25.72 -37.33 -76.69
N GLU A 36 26.06 -38.47 -76.06
CA GLU A 36 26.99 -39.45 -76.63
C GLU A 36 26.37 -40.27 -77.80
N GLU A 37 25.04 -40.50 -77.79
CA GLU A 37 24.33 -41.23 -78.81
C GLU A 37 23.84 -40.36 -79.99
N LEU A 38 23.89 -39.03 -79.83
CA LEU A 38 23.44 -38.12 -80.88
C LEU A 38 24.54 -37.90 -81.96
N PRO A 39 24.24 -37.87 -83.29
CA PRO A 39 25.17 -37.59 -84.34
C PRO A 39 25.50 -36.10 -84.45
N VAL A 40 25.98 -35.51 -83.36
CA VAL A 40 26.33 -34.08 -83.26
C VAL A 40 27.83 -33.90 -83.23
N ASN A 41 28.33 -32.82 -83.87
CA ASN A 41 29.74 -32.48 -83.90
C ASN A 41 30.28 -32.38 -82.50
N ARG A 42 31.40 -32.97 -82.15
CA ARG A 42 31.98 -33.12 -80.80
C ARG A 42 32.18 -31.79 -80.13
N ASP A 43 32.49 -30.73 -80.85
CA ASP A 43 32.67 -29.39 -80.30
C ASP A 43 31.35 -28.76 -79.83
N VAL A 44 30.26 -28.97 -80.57
CA VAL A 44 28.92 -28.49 -80.21
C VAL A 44 28.37 -29.24 -79.01
N SER A 45 28.60 -30.54 -78.93
CA SER A 45 28.20 -31.36 -77.76
C SER A 45 28.91 -30.92 -76.48
N PHE A 46 30.20 -30.56 -76.59
CA PHE A 46 30.94 -30.02 -75.45
C PHE A 46 30.36 -28.70 -74.93
N TRP A 47 30.05 -27.73 -75.78
CA TRP A 47 29.50 -26.47 -75.43
C TRP A 47 28.06 -26.60 -74.82
N LEU A 48 27.25 -27.49 -75.36
CA LEU A 48 25.92 -27.79 -74.82
C LEU A 48 26.03 -28.40 -73.43
N TRP A 49 26.96 -29.33 -73.22
CA TRP A 49 27.20 -29.93 -71.89
C TRP A 49 27.69 -28.89 -70.84
N LEU A 50 28.63 -28.01 -71.24
CA LEU A 50 29.14 -26.94 -70.46
C LEU A 50 28.00 -25.95 -69.99
N ALA A 51 27.13 -25.58 -70.97
CA ALA A 51 26.00 -24.70 -70.73
C ALA A 51 25.01 -25.32 -69.69
N LEU A 52 24.71 -26.64 -69.87
CA LEU A 52 23.83 -27.34 -68.91
C LEU A 52 24.46 -27.41 -67.52
N LEU A 53 25.76 -27.72 -67.48
CA LEU A 53 26.50 -27.77 -66.20
C LEU A 53 26.37 -26.43 -65.43
N VAL A 54 26.58 -25.31 -66.12
CA VAL A 54 26.44 -23.97 -65.54
C VAL A 54 25.01 -23.70 -65.08
N ILE A 55 24.00 -24.07 -65.91
CA ILE A 55 22.56 -23.89 -65.48
C ILE A 55 22.23 -24.73 -64.23
N VAL A 56 22.71 -25.98 -64.14
CA VAL A 56 22.47 -26.85 -62.99
C VAL A 56 23.15 -26.29 -61.74
N ILE A 57 24.41 -25.81 -61.89
CA ILE A 57 25.13 -25.20 -60.77
C ILE A 57 24.34 -23.97 -60.26
N LEU A 58 23.95 -23.03 -61.10
CA LEU A 58 23.19 -21.84 -60.76
C LEU A 58 21.81 -22.19 -60.16
N GLY A 59 21.14 -23.22 -60.71
CA GLY A 59 19.89 -23.75 -60.23
C GLY A 59 20.00 -24.32 -58.80
N VAL A 60 21.05 -25.12 -58.54
CA VAL A 60 21.33 -25.68 -57.20
C VAL A 60 21.66 -24.59 -56.22
N ASP A 61 22.54 -23.64 -56.59
CA ASP A 61 22.90 -22.52 -55.74
C ASP A 61 21.68 -21.66 -55.35
N PHE A 62 20.82 -21.33 -56.35
CA PHE A 62 19.56 -20.62 -56.09
C PHE A 62 18.64 -21.37 -55.16
N LEU A 63 18.46 -22.68 -55.33
CA LEU A 63 17.60 -23.52 -54.50
C LEU A 63 18.16 -23.66 -53.08
N LEU A 64 19.48 -23.85 -52.92
CA LEU A 64 20.15 -23.89 -51.60
C LEU A 64 20.01 -22.55 -50.86
N GLY A 65 20.18 -21.44 -51.58
CA GLY A 65 19.95 -20.11 -51.05
C GLY A 65 18.55 -19.93 -50.53
N ARG A 66 17.54 -20.45 -51.25
CA ARG A 66 16.12 -20.35 -50.84
C ARG A 66 15.74 -21.33 -49.73
N LEU A 67 16.26 -22.55 -49.73
CA LEU A 67 15.87 -23.62 -48.79
C LEU A 67 16.64 -23.55 -47.47
N ILE A 68 17.87 -23.01 -47.48
CA ILE A 68 18.72 -23.01 -46.29
C ILE A 68 19.07 -21.59 -45.87
N SER A 69 19.66 -20.78 -46.76
CA SER A 69 20.24 -19.48 -46.37
C SER A 69 19.18 -18.47 -45.93
N LYS A 70 18.03 -18.40 -46.58
CA LYS A 70 16.94 -17.48 -46.16
C LYS A 70 16.32 -17.81 -44.81
N PRO A 71 15.91 -19.07 -44.51
CA PRO A 71 15.39 -19.43 -43.19
C PRO A 71 16.41 -19.18 -42.08
N LEU A 72 17.67 -19.60 -42.28
CA LEU A 72 18.73 -19.41 -41.31
C LEU A 72 18.99 -17.94 -41.00
N ARG A 73 18.95 -17.07 -42.02
CA ARG A 73 19.10 -15.64 -41.82
C ARG A 73 17.95 -15.05 -41.00
N LYS A 74 16.69 -15.44 -41.30
CA LYS A 74 15.54 -15.02 -40.51
C LYS A 74 15.67 -15.39 -39.02
N ILE A 75 16.04 -16.65 -38.74
CA ILE A 75 16.26 -17.13 -37.37
C ILE A 75 17.32 -16.29 -36.65
N ASN A 76 18.46 -16.09 -37.33
CA ASN A 76 19.57 -15.32 -36.78
C ASN A 76 19.19 -13.85 -36.54
N ASP A 77 18.42 -13.22 -37.42
CA ASP A 77 17.99 -11.83 -37.28
C ASP A 77 16.98 -11.70 -36.12
N THR A 78 16.03 -12.63 -36.00
CA THR A 78 15.12 -12.69 -34.84
C THR A 78 15.86 -12.91 -33.49
N ALA A 79 16.82 -13.88 -33.50
CA ALA A 79 17.64 -14.12 -32.31
C ALA A 79 18.48 -12.89 -31.89
N LYS A 80 18.98 -12.11 -32.86
CA LYS A 80 19.69 -10.85 -32.57
C LYS A 80 18.78 -9.76 -32.00
N GLN A 81 17.52 -9.70 -32.41
CA GLN A 81 16.54 -8.76 -31.82
C GLN A 81 16.21 -9.16 -30.37
N MET A 82 15.98 -10.44 -30.11
CA MET A 82 15.79 -10.97 -28.75
C MET A 82 16.99 -10.70 -27.85
N ALA A 83 18.21 -10.82 -28.37
CA ALA A 83 19.44 -10.47 -27.61
C ALA A 83 19.51 -8.99 -27.22
N LYS A 84 18.76 -8.13 -27.89
CA LYS A 84 18.59 -6.70 -27.53
C LYS A 84 17.36 -6.44 -26.67
N LEU A 85 16.75 -7.51 -26.11
CA LEU A 85 15.51 -7.46 -25.31
C LEU A 85 14.28 -6.99 -26.12
N ASP A 86 14.33 -7.07 -27.43
CA ASP A 86 13.17 -6.85 -28.31
C ASP A 86 12.51 -8.20 -28.62
N PHE A 87 11.47 -8.51 -27.86
CA PHE A 87 10.70 -9.75 -27.96
C PHE A 87 9.45 -9.60 -28.85
N SER A 88 9.25 -8.45 -29.50
CA SER A 88 8.12 -8.23 -30.40
C SER A 88 8.30 -8.94 -31.77
N ALA A 89 9.53 -9.27 -32.09
CA ALA A 89 9.87 -9.93 -33.34
C ALA A 89 9.51 -11.41 -33.30
N VAL A 90 8.62 -11.81 -34.24
CA VAL A 90 8.20 -13.19 -34.38
C VAL A 90 8.97 -13.81 -35.57
N CYS A 91 9.56 -14.98 -35.34
CA CYS A 91 10.16 -15.77 -36.41
C CYS A 91 9.04 -16.49 -37.20
N ASP A 92 8.70 -15.95 -38.36
CA ASP A 92 7.66 -16.52 -39.24
C ASP A 92 8.29 -17.47 -40.30
N ILE A 93 8.54 -18.72 -39.88
CA ILE A 93 8.98 -19.81 -40.76
C ILE A 93 7.98 -20.94 -40.63
N GLN A 94 7.10 -21.07 -41.62
CA GLN A 94 6.02 -22.07 -41.65
C GLN A 94 6.42 -23.31 -42.48
N THR A 95 7.56 -23.90 -42.17
CA THR A 95 8.01 -25.15 -42.78
C THR A 95 7.82 -26.32 -41.83
N GLN A 96 7.58 -27.53 -42.42
CA GLN A 96 7.43 -28.76 -41.63
C GLN A 96 8.79 -29.49 -41.48
N ASP A 97 9.86 -28.74 -41.36
CA ASP A 97 11.23 -29.26 -41.22
C ASP A 97 11.88 -28.67 -39.94
N GLU A 98 13.16 -28.95 -39.78
CA GLU A 98 13.95 -28.51 -38.61
C GLU A 98 13.95 -26.98 -38.42
N PHE A 99 13.78 -26.19 -39.51
CA PHE A 99 13.68 -24.73 -39.40
C PHE A 99 12.33 -24.27 -38.84
N GLY A 100 11.23 -24.97 -39.18
CA GLY A 100 9.92 -24.70 -38.60
C GLY A 100 9.89 -25.00 -37.11
N GLU A 101 10.46 -26.13 -36.68
CA GLU A 101 10.57 -26.52 -35.25
C GLU A 101 11.42 -25.52 -34.46
N LEU A 102 12.56 -25.09 -35.04
CA LEU A 102 13.43 -24.10 -34.44
C LEU A 102 12.75 -22.73 -34.33
N SER A 103 11.99 -22.32 -35.36
CA SER A 103 11.20 -21.09 -35.37
C SER A 103 10.16 -21.10 -34.20
N GLN A 104 9.44 -22.21 -34.07
CA GLN A 104 8.43 -22.37 -32.99
C GLN A 104 9.07 -22.34 -31.59
N SER A 105 10.20 -23.04 -31.42
CA SER A 105 10.95 -23.06 -30.18
C SER A 105 11.47 -21.67 -29.79
N LEU A 106 11.97 -20.91 -30.78
CA LEU A 106 12.45 -19.54 -30.58
C LEU A 106 11.31 -18.61 -30.17
N ASN A 107 10.14 -18.70 -30.81
CA ASN A 107 8.96 -17.90 -30.51
C ASN A 107 8.44 -18.22 -29.07
N THR A 108 8.42 -19.51 -28.68
CA THR A 108 8.03 -19.93 -27.34
C THR A 108 8.99 -19.38 -26.28
N MET A 109 10.30 -19.45 -26.55
CA MET A 109 11.31 -18.89 -25.66
C MET A 109 11.16 -17.36 -25.53
N SER A 110 10.87 -16.66 -26.64
CA SER A 110 10.59 -15.22 -26.65
C SER A 110 9.41 -14.86 -25.76
N SER A 111 8.30 -15.55 -25.95
CA SER A 111 7.08 -15.33 -25.15
C SER A 111 7.31 -15.59 -23.66
N ASN A 112 7.99 -16.67 -23.30
CA ASN A 112 8.30 -17.01 -21.90
C ASN A 112 9.23 -15.98 -21.27
N LEU A 113 10.23 -15.47 -22.00
CA LEU A 113 11.13 -14.43 -21.51
C LEU A 113 10.41 -13.09 -21.32
N GLN A 114 9.56 -12.72 -22.27
CA GLN A 114 8.74 -11.51 -22.16
C GLN A 114 7.84 -11.57 -20.92
N GLU A 115 7.10 -12.67 -20.75
CA GLU A 115 6.23 -12.88 -19.58
C GLU A 115 7.03 -12.83 -18.26
N ALA A 116 8.22 -13.45 -18.24
CA ALA A 116 9.08 -13.43 -17.05
C ALA A 116 9.56 -12.01 -16.71
N LEU A 117 9.93 -11.21 -17.71
CA LEU A 117 10.34 -9.81 -17.53
C LEU A 117 9.19 -8.92 -17.08
N GLU A 118 7.99 -9.11 -17.61
CA GLU A 118 6.79 -8.39 -17.19
C GLU A 118 6.45 -8.69 -15.70
N LYS A 119 6.50 -9.97 -15.32
CA LYS A 119 6.29 -10.39 -13.92
C LYS A 119 7.37 -9.82 -12.99
N LEU A 120 8.62 -9.83 -13.41
CA LEU A 120 9.71 -9.25 -12.65
C LEU A 120 9.54 -7.73 -12.47
N GLY A 121 9.17 -7.04 -13.54
CA GLY A 121 8.87 -5.60 -13.51
C GLY A 121 7.72 -5.27 -12.56
N ALA A 122 6.62 -6.03 -12.61
CA ALA A 122 5.49 -5.86 -11.71
C ALA A 122 5.87 -6.14 -10.23
N ALA A 123 6.65 -7.20 -9.98
CA ALA A 123 7.13 -7.53 -8.64
C ALA A 123 8.06 -6.45 -8.07
N ASN A 124 8.98 -5.90 -8.89
CA ASN A 124 9.84 -4.80 -8.47
C ASN A 124 9.04 -3.53 -8.15
N ALA A 125 8.06 -3.17 -8.97
CA ALA A 125 7.21 -2.02 -8.71
C ALA A 125 6.37 -2.19 -7.43
N GLN A 126 5.93 -3.40 -7.11
CA GLN A 126 5.25 -3.70 -5.84
C GLN A 126 6.22 -3.59 -4.66
N LEU A 127 7.41 -4.16 -4.79
CA LEU A 127 8.43 -4.11 -3.74
C LEU A 127 8.86 -2.66 -3.42
N GLU A 128 8.98 -1.79 -4.42
CA GLU A 128 9.28 -0.37 -4.22
C GLU A 128 8.17 0.33 -3.40
N LYS A 129 6.90 0.02 -3.68
CA LYS A 129 5.77 0.53 -2.89
C LYS A 129 5.79 0.04 -1.45
N ASP A 130 6.06 -1.25 -1.26
CA ASP A 130 6.11 -1.86 0.07
C ASP A 130 7.25 -1.25 0.91
N ILE A 131 8.42 -1.04 0.31
CA ILE A 131 9.56 -0.36 0.96
C ILE A 131 9.20 1.07 1.36
N GLU A 132 8.53 1.83 0.48
CA GLU A 132 8.14 3.20 0.80
C GLU A 132 7.10 3.25 1.93
N GLN A 133 6.14 2.32 1.94
CA GLN A 133 5.18 2.19 3.04
C GLN A 133 5.87 1.84 4.36
N GLU A 134 6.80 0.89 4.34
CA GLU A 134 7.58 0.53 5.54
C GLU A 134 8.41 1.70 6.06
N ARG A 135 9.01 2.47 5.16
CA ARG A 135 9.77 3.67 5.52
C ARG A 135 8.92 4.73 6.21
N ILE A 136 7.72 5.00 5.70
CA ILE A 136 6.77 5.93 6.32
C ILE A 136 6.41 5.45 7.73
N LEU A 137 6.09 4.17 7.91
CA LEU A 137 5.79 3.58 9.21
C LEU A 137 6.96 3.66 10.20
N LEU A 138 8.20 3.47 9.72
CA LEU A 138 9.41 3.61 10.54
C LEU A 138 9.62 5.06 10.99
N ASP A 139 9.41 6.02 10.11
CA ASP A 139 9.52 7.45 10.43
C ASP A 139 8.45 7.87 11.45
N GLU A 140 7.18 7.44 11.27
CA GLU A 140 6.10 7.67 12.25
C GLU A 140 6.44 7.07 13.63
N ARG A 141 6.98 5.84 13.64
CA ARG A 141 7.40 5.19 14.89
C ARG A 141 8.55 5.92 15.58
N LYS A 142 9.50 6.43 14.82
CA LYS A 142 10.60 7.22 15.34
C LYS A 142 10.09 8.51 15.96
N ASP A 143 9.23 9.25 15.26
CA ASP A 143 8.62 10.48 15.75
C ASP A 143 7.81 10.22 17.05
N LEU A 144 7.11 9.09 17.13
CA LEU A 144 6.41 8.66 18.34
C LEU A 144 7.36 8.50 19.53
N VAL A 145 8.48 7.77 19.33
CA VAL A 145 9.49 7.54 20.38
C VAL A 145 10.16 8.84 20.81
N ASP A 146 10.49 9.72 19.89
CA ASP A 146 11.10 11.02 20.16
C ASP A 146 10.16 11.92 20.98
N ARG A 147 8.88 12.02 20.58
CA ARG A 147 7.85 12.78 21.33
C ARG A 147 7.60 12.17 22.71
N LEU A 148 7.50 10.85 22.83
CA LEU A 148 7.37 10.16 24.10
C LEU A 148 8.52 10.50 25.05
N SER A 149 9.75 10.44 24.54
CA SER A 149 10.97 10.76 25.32
C SER A 149 10.92 12.19 25.86
N HIS A 150 10.46 13.15 25.06
CA HIS A 150 10.27 14.53 25.49
C HIS A 150 9.18 14.69 26.55
N GLU A 151 8.02 14.05 26.38
CA GLU A 151 6.90 14.12 27.32
C GLU A 151 7.21 13.42 28.66
N MET A 152 8.07 12.40 28.66
CA MET A 152 8.55 11.75 29.89
C MET A 152 9.66 12.54 30.59
N LYS A 153 10.54 13.21 29.87
CA LYS A 153 11.67 13.95 30.46
C LYS A 153 11.20 15.12 31.34
N THR A 154 10.13 15.77 30.97
CA THR A 154 9.58 16.92 31.71
C THR A 154 9.09 16.55 33.12
N PRO A 155 8.15 15.57 33.29
CA PRO A 155 7.72 15.19 34.65
C PRO A 155 8.86 14.57 35.46
N LEU A 156 9.75 13.80 34.85
CA LEU A 156 10.91 13.22 35.52
C LEU A 156 11.86 14.32 36.04
N GLY A 157 12.08 15.38 35.27
CA GLY A 157 12.86 16.54 35.68
C GLY A 157 12.21 17.30 36.88
N LEU A 158 10.86 17.42 36.87
CA LEU A 158 10.12 18.01 38.00
C LEU A 158 10.22 17.15 39.25
N ILE A 159 10.02 15.83 39.13
CA ILE A 159 10.17 14.91 40.28
C ILE A 159 11.56 15.09 40.90
N ARG A 160 12.60 15.04 40.07
CA ARG A 160 13.98 15.20 40.54
C ARG A 160 14.20 16.54 41.23
N ALA A 161 13.84 17.66 40.60
CA ALA A 161 14.05 19.00 41.15
C ALA A 161 13.33 19.22 42.49
N TYR A 162 12.07 18.77 42.59
CA TYR A 162 11.32 18.91 43.85
C TYR A 162 11.82 17.95 44.93
N THR A 163 12.27 16.75 44.58
CA THR A 163 12.85 15.79 45.52
C THR A 163 14.18 16.31 46.09
N GLU A 164 15.07 16.83 45.21
CA GLU A 164 16.32 17.48 45.65
C GLU A 164 16.05 18.70 46.52
N GLY A 165 15.01 19.51 46.20
CA GLY A 165 14.63 20.66 46.98
C GLY A 165 13.95 20.35 48.33
N LEU A 166 13.40 19.14 48.54
CA LEU A 166 12.76 18.74 49.81
C LEU A 166 13.75 18.68 50.99
N ASP A 167 15.02 18.41 50.73
CA ASP A 167 16.05 18.34 51.78
C ASP A 167 16.42 19.72 52.31
N GLU A 168 16.21 20.79 51.56
CA GLU A 168 16.54 22.16 51.92
C GLU A 168 15.34 22.95 52.53
N VAL A 169 14.12 22.41 52.39
CA VAL A 169 12.90 23.09 52.79
C VAL A 169 12.50 22.76 54.24
N THR A 170 12.59 23.77 55.12
CA THR A 170 12.18 23.67 56.51
C THR A 170 10.73 24.12 56.73
N ASP A 171 10.14 24.90 55.83
CA ASP A 171 8.76 25.38 55.86
C ASP A 171 7.77 24.24 55.55
N PRO A 172 6.86 23.86 56.46
CA PRO A 172 5.91 22.76 56.27
C PRO A 172 4.98 22.96 55.07
N GLU A 173 4.51 24.19 54.81
CA GLU A 173 3.61 24.46 53.69
C GLU A 173 4.33 24.32 52.34
N LYS A 174 5.56 24.80 52.28
CA LYS A 174 6.39 24.67 51.10
C LYS A 174 6.76 23.20 50.84
N ARG A 175 7.06 22.45 51.90
CA ARG A 175 7.31 21.01 51.84
C ARG A 175 6.11 20.24 51.28
N GLN A 176 4.91 20.56 51.77
CA GLN A 176 3.67 19.93 51.27
C GLN A 176 3.43 20.26 49.80
N ARG A 177 3.69 21.48 49.36
CA ARG A 177 3.60 21.87 47.93
C ARG A 177 4.56 21.07 47.07
N TYR A 178 5.82 20.85 47.51
CA TYR A 178 6.79 20.05 46.79
C TYR A 178 6.37 18.57 46.70
N MET A 179 5.87 17.99 47.80
CA MET A 179 5.32 16.62 47.79
C MET A 179 4.14 16.48 46.82
N ASN A 180 3.21 17.42 46.81
CA ASN A 180 2.08 17.41 45.89
C ASN A 180 2.55 17.54 44.47
N ALA A 181 3.54 18.36 44.15
CA ALA A 181 4.11 18.49 42.80
C ALA A 181 4.78 17.19 42.34
N VAL A 182 5.44 16.43 43.22
CA VAL A 182 6.00 15.11 42.89
C VAL A 182 4.89 14.10 42.59
N LEU A 183 3.84 14.06 43.40
CA LEU A 183 2.69 13.18 43.20
C LEU A 183 1.98 13.51 41.87
N ASP A 184 1.68 14.79 41.63
CA ASP A 184 1.08 15.24 40.35
C ASP A 184 1.93 14.85 39.12
N ALA A 185 3.26 14.93 39.22
CA ALA A 185 4.14 14.56 38.15
C ALA A 185 4.18 13.03 37.90
N THR A 186 4.10 12.24 39.01
CA THR A 186 4.02 10.77 38.92
C THR A 186 2.70 10.32 38.31
N GLU A 187 1.57 10.87 38.71
CA GLU A 187 0.24 10.60 38.15
C GLU A 187 0.21 10.89 36.63
N ARG A 188 0.83 12.01 36.22
CA ARG A 188 0.94 12.33 34.77
C ARG A 188 1.74 11.31 33.97
N MET A 189 2.80 10.75 34.60
CA MET A 189 3.57 9.70 33.94
C MET A 189 2.76 8.41 33.78
N ASP A 190 2.01 8.04 34.83
CA ASP A 190 1.12 6.88 34.80
C ASP A 190 0.04 7.04 33.71
N ASP A 191 -0.65 8.18 33.69
CA ASP A 191 -1.65 8.49 32.64
C ASP A 191 -1.08 8.41 31.23
N LEU A 192 0.15 8.89 31.04
CA LEU A 192 0.82 8.87 29.75
C LEU A 192 1.15 7.45 29.32
N ILE A 193 1.69 6.62 30.24
CA ILE A 193 2.04 5.22 29.99
C ILE A 193 0.78 4.40 29.67
N ILE A 194 -0.27 4.53 30.49
CA ILE A 194 -1.54 3.82 30.29
C ILE A 194 -2.17 4.22 28.94
N SER A 195 -2.21 5.53 28.63
CA SER A 195 -2.74 6.03 27.37
C SER A 195 -1.96 5.49 26.16
N LEU A 196 -0.63 5.39 26.25
CA LEU A 196 0.22 4.86 25.19
C LEU A 196 0.02 3.36 24.98
N LEU A 197 -0.03 2.58 26.08
CA LEU A 197 -0.29 1.14 26.02
C LEU A 197 -1.67 0.85 25.41
N ASP A 198 -2.66 1.63 25.79
CA ASP A 198 -4.03 1.50 25.30
C ASP A 198 -4.11 1.86 23.81
N LEU A 199 -3.53 2.97 23.38
CA LEU A 199 -3.45 3.35 21.98
C LEU A 199 -2.72 2.28 21.15
N SER A 200 -1.61 1.77 21.67
CA SER A 200 -0.85 0.68 21.01
C SER A 200 -1.70 -0.58 20.85
N ALA A 201 -2.44 -0.99 21.89
CA ALA A 201 -3.33 -2.15 21.82
C ALA A 201 -4.46 -1.98 20.79
N LEU A 202 -4.99 -0.77 20.65
CA LEU A 202 -6.02 -0.43 19.66
C LEU A 202 -5.45 -0.45 18.24
N GLU A 203 -4.25 0.09 17.99
CA GLU A 203 -3.64 0.17 16.67
C GLU A 203 -3.22 -1.20 16.12
N TYR A 204 -2.68 -2.07 16.97
CA TYR A 204 -2.23 -3.40 16.55
C TYR A 204 -3.32 -4.48 16.59
N GLY A 205 -4.57 -4.09 16.79
CA GLY A 205 -5.70 -5.04 16.84
C GLY A 205 -5.64 -6.04 18.00
N ALA A 206 -4.79 -5.77 18.99
CA ALA A 206 -4.69 -6.60 20.20
C ALA A 206 -5.87 -6.38 21.17
N ALA A 207 -6.55 -5.24 21.05
CA ALA A 207 -7.76 -4.95 21.81
C ALA A 207 -8.95 -5.68 21.19
N LYS A 208 -9.45 -6.71 21.88
CA LYS A 208 -10.72 -7.35 21.52
C LYS A 208 -11.84 -6.43 21.99
N LEU A 209 -12.66 -5.96 21.04
CA LEU A 209 -13.86 -5.19 21.36
C LEU A 209 -14.92 -6.11 21.99
N SER A 210 -15.48 -5.70 23.11
CA SER A 210 -16.61 -6.36 23.75
C SER A 210 -17.89 -5.60 23.43
N GLU A 211 -18.45 -5.87 22.24
CA GLU A 211 -19.64 -5.17 21.76
C GLU A 211 -20.88 -5.59 22.55
N GLU A 212 -21.61 -4.60 23.05
CA GLU A 212 -22.90 -4.77 23.70
C GLU A 212 -23.90 -3.71 23.21
N ARG A 213 -25.17 -4.01 23.33
CA ARG A 213 -26.23 -3.06 23.00
C ARG A 213 -26.60 -2.24 24.21
N PHE A 214 -26.37 -0.93 24.17
CA PHE A 214 -26.68 -0.02 25.28
C PHE A 214 -27.29 1.29 24.78
N ASP A 215 -27.91 2.03 25.72
CA ASP A 215 -28.44 3.35 25.46
C ASP A 215 -27.31 4.38 25.48
N PHE A 216 -27.04 4.98 24.33
CA PHE A 216 -25.99 5.97 24.15
C PHE A 216 -26.31 7.28 24.85
N VAL A 217 -27.58 7.69 24.92
CA VAL A 217 -28.01 8.92 25.60
C VAL A 217 -27.72 8.81 27.10
N GLU A 218 -28.08 7.68 27.72
CA GLU A 218 -27.79 7.39 29.14
C GLU A 218 -26.28 7.45 29.44
N LEU A 219 -25.46 6.89 28.53
CA LEU A 219 -24.00 6.93 28.68
C LEU A 219 -23.48 8.37 28.64
N VAL A 220 -23.94 9.18 27.68
CA VAL A 220 -23.55 10.59 27.53
C VAL A 220 -23.98 11.40 28.76
N GLU A 221 -25.22 11.22 29.25
CA GLU A 221 -25.70 11.88 30.46
C GLU A 221 -24.84 11.54 31.69
N THR A 222 -24.48 10.25 31.84
CA THR A 222 -23.61 9.79 32.94
C THR A 222 -22.24 10.45 32.89
N VAL A 223 -21.60 10.46 31.71
CA VAL A 223 -20.26 11.04 31.56
C VAL A 223 -20.28 12.56 31.69
N ALA A 224 -21.26 13.23 31.04
CA ALA A 224 -21.40 14.67 31.11
C ALA A 224 -21.74 15.13 32.55
N GLY A 225 -22.64 14.43 33.24
CA GLY A 225 -22.97 14.68 34.62
C GLY A 225 -21.76 14.62 35.54
N ARG A 226 -20.94 13.59 35.40
CA ARG A 226 -19.70 13.42 36.18
C ARG A 226 -18.67 14.52 35.90
N LEU A 227 -18.45 14.87 34.61
CA LEU A 227 -17.38 15.77 34.19
C LEU A 227 -17.75 17.25 34.28
N LEU A 228 -19.00 17.61 34.03
CA LEU A 228 -19.43 18.98 33.85
C LEU A 228 -20.26 19.51 35.05
N LEU A 229 -21.08 18.68 35.69
CA LEU A 229 -22.03 19.14 36.72
C LEU A 229 -21.52 18.96 38.15
N ASN A 230 -20.71 17.92 38.44
CA ASN A 230 -20.25 17.59 39.76
C ASN A 230 -18.92 18.28 40.17
N THR A 231 -18.52 19.33 39.46
CA THR A 231 -17.27 20.04 39.74
C THR A 231 -17.57 21.31 40.54
N PRO A 232 -17.06 21.45 41.77
CA PRO A 232 -17.14 22.71 42.50
C PRO A 232 -16.30 23.76 41.79
N GLU A 233 -16.80 24.98 41.59
CA GLU A 233 -16.18 26.10 40.90
C GLU A 233 -16.13 25.93 39.33
N THR A 234 -17.32 25.79 38.72
CA THR A 234 -17.44 25.86 37.27
C THR A 234 -17.68 27.30 36.80
N ASP A 235 -16.69 27.85 36.09
CA ASP A 235 -16.78 29.19 35.47
C ASP A 235 -17.10 29.07 33.98
N TYR A 236 -18.16 28.27 33.67
CA TYR A 236 -18.71 28.10 32.31
C TYR A 236 -20.20 27.80 32.39
N ILE A 237 -20.90 28.08 31.23
CA ILE A 237 -22.31 27.80 31.08
C ILE A 237 -22.45 26.52 30.26
N PHE A 238 -23.19 25.52 30.78
CA PHE A 238 -23.41 24.25 30.08
C PHE A 238 -24.81 24.17 29.50
N HIS A 239 -24.89 23.92 28.22
CA HIS A 239 -26.13 23.68 27.50
C HIS A 239 -26.11 22.27 26.86
N TYR A 240 -27.26 21.59 26.87
CA TYR A 240 -27.38 20.29 26.22
C TYR A 240 -28.69 20.19 25.45
N GLU A 241 -28.63 19.47 24.33
CA GLU A 241 -29.76 19.13 23.45
C GLU A 241 -29.69 17.62 23.19
N LEU A 242 -30.51 16.85 23.93
CA LEU A 242 -30.55 15.39 23.85
C LEU A 242 -31.90 14.94 23.31
N PRO A 243 -31.97 13.79 22.58
CA PRO A 243 -33.24 13.18 22.20
C PRO A 243 -34.07 12.79 23.43
N GLU A 244 -35.40 12.92 23.36
CA GLU A 244 -36.31 12.41 24.40
C GLU A 244 -36.35 10.88 24.42
N ASP A 245 -36.18 10.24 23.25
CA ASP A 245 -36.17 8.80 23.10
C ASP A 245 -34.79 8.19 23.32
N LYS A 246 -34.77 6.95 23.81
CA LYS A 246 -33.55 6.16 23.94
C LYS A 246 -32.93 5.87 22.59
N VAL A 247 -31.60 6.02 22.47
CA VAL A 247 -30.86 5.72 21.25
C VAL A 247 -29.90 4.57 21.53
N PHE A 248 -30.24 3.38 21.04
CA PHE A 248 -29.41 2.20 21.22
C PHE A 248 -28.35 2.09 20.13
N ILE A 249 -27.12 1.81 20.52
CA ILE A 249 -26.00 1.46 19.63
C ILE A 249 -25.41 0.11 20.02
N LEU A 250 -24.77 -0.56 19.07
CA LEU A 250 -23.98 -1.76 19.31
C LEU A 250 -22.50 -1.36 19.26
N ALA A 251 -21.85 -1.34 20.41
CA ALA A 251 -20.44 -0.98 20.51
C ALA A 251 -19.85 -1.47 21.85
N ASP A 252 -18.56 -1.37 22.00
CA ASP A 252 -17.88 -1.56 23.28
C ASP A 252 -18.16 -0.33 24.15
N ARG A 253 -18.97 -0.52 25.21
CA ARG A 253 -19.41 0.56 26.12
C ARG A 253 -18.24 1.27 26.78
N GLN A 254 -17.21 0.52 27.20
CA GLN A 254 -16.03 1.10 27.87
C GLN A 254 -15.23 1.98 26.90
N ARG A 255 -15.05 1.53 25.66
CA ARG A 255 -14.39 2.31 24.61
C ARG A 255 -15.16 3.56 24.25
N MET A 256 -16.49 3.45 24.17
CA MET A 256 -17.34 4.61 23.89
C MET A 256 -17.35 5.61 25.04
N GLU A 257 -17.35 5.12 26.28
CA GLU A 257 -17.16 5.97 27.48
C GLU A 257 -15.81 6.70 27.45
N GLN A 258 -14.74 6.02 26.98
CA GLN A 258 -13.42 6.61 26.81
C GLN A 258 -13.42 7.73 25.75
N VAL A 259 -14.08 7.53 24.61
CA VAL A 259 -14.28 8.57 23.59
C VAL A 259 -14.96 9.80 24.20
N LEU A 260 -16.06 9.59 24.91
CA LEU A 260 -16.81 10.68 25.55
C LEU A 260 -15.99 11.40 26.63
N ASN A 261 -15.26 10.67 27.49
CA ASN A 261 -14.37 11.25 28.48
C ASN A 261 -13.31 12.15 27.83
N ASN A 262 -12.74 11.73 26.71
CA ASN A 262 -11.73 12.51 25.99
C ASN A 262 -12.33 13.76 25.35
N LEU A 263 -13.49 13.67 24.69
CA LEU A 263 -14.13 14.80 24.01
C LEU A 263 -14.71 15.81 25.02
N ILE A 264 -15.49 15.34 26.01
CA ILE A 264 -16.13 16.19 27.02
C ILE A 264 -15.07 16.78 27.96
N GLY A 265 -14.07 15.97 28.34
CA GLY A 265 -12.94 16.43 29.15
C GLY A 265 -12.13 17.52 28.44
N ASN A 266 -11.93 17.40 27.13
CA ASN A 266 -11.29 18.46 26.34
C ASN A 266 -12.12 19.73 26.30
N ALA A 267 -13.42 19.64 26.07
CA ALA A 267 -14.31 20.80 26.04
C ALA A 267 -14.24 21.57 27.37
N ARG A 268 -14.31 20.86 28.52
CA ARG A 268 -14.17 21.45 29.85
C ARG A 268 -12.81 22.10 30.10
N LYS A 269 -11.75 21.45 29.61
CA LYS A 269 -10.37 21.89 29.82
C LYS A 269 -10.02 23.16 29.09
N TYR A 270 -10.60 23.34 27.88
CA TYR A 270 -10.22 24.41 26.97
C TYR A 270 -11.31 25.48 26.80
N VAL A 271 -12.42 25.41 27.51
CA VAL A 271 -13.40 26.49 27.56
C VAL A 271 -12.78 27.74 28.18
N GLU A 272 -13.07 28.90 27.62
CA GLU A 272 -12.70 30.19 28.20
C GLU A 272 -13.49 30.44 29.50
N GLN A 273 -12.93 31.25 30.39
CA GLN A 273 -13.60 31.65 31.63
C GLN A 273 -14.93 32.34 31.33
N GLY A 274 -16.04 31.86 31.92
CA GLY A 274 -17.38 32.33 31.64
C GLY A 274 -17.93 31.92 30.26
N GLY A 275 -17.21 31.06 29.52
CA GLY A 275 -17.60 30.65 28.18
C GLY A 275 -18.64 29.51 28.14
N ASP A 276 -19.16 29.22 26.95
CA ASP A 276 -20.19 28.21 26.72
C ASP A 276 -19.61 26.84 26.38
N ILE A 277 -20.19 25.77 26.97
CA ILE A 277 -20.06 24.38 26.47
C ILE A 277 -21.46 23.94 26.00
N ARG A 278 -21.55 23.46 24.77
CA ARG A 278 -22.80 22.94 24.19
C ARG A 278 -22.61 21.51 23.72
N LEU A 279 -23.46 20.60 24.23
CA LEU A 279 -23.48 19.19 23.85
C LEU A 279 -24.78 18.89 23.15
N SER A 280 -24.73 18.20 22.00
CA SER A 280 -25.93 17.78 21.31
C SER A 280 -25.82 16.39 20.73
N ILE A 281 -26.93 15.65 20.75
CA ILE A 281 -27.08 14.36 20.10
C ILE A 281 -28.25 14.47 19.13
N LYS A 282 -28.03 14.08 17.87
CA LYS A 282 -29.11 13.94 16.88
C LYS A 282 -29.09 12.51 16.36
N SER A 283 -30.23 11.84 16.44
CA SER A 283 -30.42 10.49 15.93
C SER A 283 -31.22 10.51 14.66
N GLY A 284 -30.73 9.85 13.63
CA GLY A 284 -31.44 9.52 12.40
C GLY A 284 -31.67 8.02 12.28
N PRO A 285 -32.24 7.53 11.17
CA PRO A 285 -32.53 6.11 10.98
C PRO A 285 -31.29 5.23 10.85
N GLU A 286 -30.17 5.77 10.38
CA GLU A 286 -28.94 5.02 10.11
C GLU A 286 -27.72 5.51 10.89
N HIS A 287 -27.75 6.75 11.38
CA HIS A 287 -26.63 7.41 12.02
C HIS A 287 -27.03 8.20 13.25
N LEU A 288 -26.17 8.17 14.25
CA LEU A 288 -26.21 9.01 15.43
C LEU A 288 -25.08 10.05 15.30
N CYS A 289 -25.44 11.34 15.37
CA CYS A 289 -24.49 12.44 15.37
C CYS A 289 -24.32 13.00 16.76
N PHE A 290 -23.12 12.88 17.34
CA PHE A 290 -22.72 13.50 18.58
C PHE A 290 -21.91 14.75 18.28
N LYS A 291 -22.16 15.85 19.03
CA LYS A 291 -21.40 17.10 18.94
C LYS A 291 -21.15 17.67 20.31
N ILE A 292 -19.94 18.17 20.49
CA ILE A 292 -19.60 18.96 21.65
C ILE A 292 -18.83 20.22 21.23
N PHE A 293 -19.32 21.36 21.63
CA PHE A 293 -18.75 22.67 21.36
C PHE A 293 -18.22 23.25 22.67
N ASN A 294 -17.07 23.91 22.60
CA ASN A 294 -16.59 24.80 23.67
C ASN A 294 -16.13 26.13 23.08
N GLN A 295 -16.48 27.20 23.75
CA GLN A 295 -15.99 28.54 23.41
C GLN A 295 -14.51 28.65 23.76
N CYS A 296 -13.70 29.05 22.78
CA CYS A 296 -12.26 29.19 22.94
C CYS A 296 -11.68 30.14 21.88
N SER A 297 -10.46 30.60 22.13
CA SER A 297 -9.71 31.42 21.18
C SER A 297 -9.52 30.73 19.81
N PRO A 298 -9.46 31.49 18.70
CA PRO A 298 -9.41 30.95 17.35
C PRO A 298 -8.32 29.88 17.15
N ILE A 299 -8.71 28.77 16.49
CA ILE A 299 -7.82 27.70 16.08
C ILE A 299 -7.62 27.81 14.55
N PRO A 300 -6.37 27.93 14.06
CA PRO A 300 -6.10 27.92 12.65
C PRO A 300 -6.64 26.65 11.95
N LYS A 301 -7.12 26.78 10.71
CA LYS A 301 -7.73 25.64 9.98
C LYS A 301 -6.78 24.47 9.78
N ASP A 302 -5.51 24.76 9.59
CA ASP A 302 -4.44 23.75 9.45
C ASP A 302 -4.12 23.02 10.76
N GLU A 303 -4.48 23.59 11.90
CA GLU A 303 -4.35 22.96 13.22
C GLU A 303 -5.56 22.05 13.54
N LEU A 304 -6.74 22.31 12.99
CA LEU A 304 -7.97 21.53 13.29
C LEU A 304 -7.90 20.07 12.87
N THR A 305 -7.12 19.74 11.85
CA THR A 305 -6.85 18.35 11.45
C THR A 305 -5.81 17.70 12.36
N LYS A 306 -4.84 18.48 12.82
CA LYS A 306 -3.74 18.00 13.65
C LYS A 306 -4.14 17.70 15.09
N VAL A 307 -5.27 18.25 15.59
CA VAL A 307 -5.72 18.00 16.97
C VAL A 307 -5.96 16.52 17.28
N TRP A 308 -6.15 15.68 16.24
CA TRP A 308 -6.33 14.23 16.35
C TRP A 308 -5.01 13.45 16.30
N GLU A 309 -3.89 14.13 15.97
CA GLU A 309 -2.56 13.51 15.94
C GLU A 309 -2.06 13.22 17.36
N LYS A 310 -1.24 12.16 17.49
CA LYS A 310 -0.60 11.75 18.73
C LYS A 310 0.31 12.87 19.27
N PHE A 311 0.20 13.16 20.55
CA PHE A 311 0.98 14.20 21.27
C PHE A 311 0.79 15.61 20.74
N TYR A 312 -0.21 15.86 19.89
CA TYR A 312 -0.46 17.22 19.44
C TYR A 312 -0.97 18.09 20.60
N ARG A 313 -0.32 19.22 20.77
CA ARG A 313 -0.69 20.26 21.77
C ARG A 313 -0.43 21.64 21.20
N ARG A 314 -1.35 22.55 21.41
CA ARG A 314 -1.19 23.94 21.00
C ARG A 314 -0.15 24.63 21.89
N GLN A 315 0.85 25.29 21.29
CA GLN A 315 2.04 25.83 21.98
C GLN A 315 1.78 26.85 23.09
N ASN A 316 0.60 27.47 23.17
CA ASN A 316 0.32 28.59 24.08
C ASN A 316 -0.52 28.25 25.31
N HIS A 317 -0.83 27.00 25.58
CA HIS A 317 -1.64 26.62 26.75
C HIS A 317 -0.85 25.66 27.65
N SER A 318 -0.53 26.13 28.88
CA SER A 318 0.12 25.34 29.95
C SER A 318 -0.81 24.25 30.54
N SER A 319 -1.81 23.81 29.77
CA SER A 319 -2.84 22.88 30.24
C SER A 319 -2.31 21.45 30.42
N LYS A 320 -2.64 20.84 31.55
CA LYS A 320 -2.34 19.43 31.92
C LYS A 320 -2.93 18.46 30.87
N GLY A 321 -2.17 17.46 30.36
CA GLY A 321 -2.65 16.35 29.56
C GLY A 321 -1.60 15.78 28.62
N SER A 322 -1.71 14.48 28.28
CA SER A 322 -0.73 13.72 27.48
C SER A 322 -0.75 14.04 25.99
N GLY A 323 -1.79 14.69 25.46
CA GLY A 323 -1.98 14.86 24.01
C GLY A 323 -2.36 13.56 23.27
N LEU A 324 -2.69 12.49 23.99
CA LEU A 324 -3.10 11.21 23.43
C LEU A 324 -4.62 11.01 23.41
N GLY A 325 -5.38 11.75 24.22
CA GLY A 325 -6.82 11.53 24.39
C GLY A 325 -7.63 11.61 23.09
N LEU A 326 -7.39 12.64 22.25
CA LEU A 326 -8.08 12.76 20.96
C LEU A 326 -7.60 11.69 19.96
N ALA A 327 -6.33 11.31 19.99
CA ALA A 327 -5.82 10.23 19.15
C ALA A 327 -6.46 8.87 19.51
N ILE A 328 -6.66 8.60 20.81
CA ILE A 328 -7.40 7.42 21.30
C ILE A 328 -8.85 7.47 20.82
N ALA A 329 -9.52 8.62 20.95
CA ALA A 329 -10.89 8.78 20.50
C ALA A 329 -11.00 8.55 18.97
N ALA A 330 -10.08 9.10 18.18
CA ALA A 330 -10.00 8.89 16.74
C ALA A 330 -9.80 7.41 16.38
N GLN A 331 -8.92 6.70 17.10
CA GLN A 331 -8.66 5.29 16.86
C GLN A 331 -9.89 4.43 17.16
N VAL A 332 -10.56 4.66 18.30
CA VAL A 332 -11.81 3.94 18.63
C VAL A 332 -12.89 4.21 17.58
N LEU A 333 -13.14 5.47 17.21
CA LEU A 333 -14.13 5.84 16.21
C LEU A 333 -13.83 5.22 14.84
N SER A 334 -12.55 5.18 14.45
CA SER A 334 -12.11 4.55 13.21
C SER A 334 -12.38 3.04 13.18
N MET A 335 -12.27 2.33 14.30
CA MET A 335 -12.57 0.89 14.40
C MET A 335 -14.06 0.60 14.10
N TYR A 336 -14.95 1.56 14.39
CA TYR A 336 -16.39 1.48 14.07
C TYR A 336 -16.75 2.16 12.75
N HIS A 337 -15.77 2.55 11.94
CA HIS A 337 -15.99 3.29 10.68
C HIS A 337 -16.82 4.58 10.85
N ALA A 338 -16.79 5.16 12.05
CA ALA A 338 -17.47 6.40 12.35
C ALA A 338 -16.71 7.59 11.75
N ALA A 339 -17.42 8.50 11.08
CA ALA A 339 -16.84 9.75 10.63
C ALA A 339 -16.68 10.70 11.82
N TYR A 340 -15.52 11.35 11.96
CA TYR A 340 -15.26 12.30 13.04
C TYR A 340 -14.47 13.51 12.55
N GLY A 341 -14.53 14.59 13.31
CA GLY A 341 -13.80 15.79 12.95
C GLY A 341 -13.91 16.91 13.98
N ALA A 342 -13.22 18.00 13.69
CA ALA A 342 -13.27 19.24 14.44
C ALA A 342 -13.49 20.43 13.50
N ARG A 343 -14.29 21.42 13.91
CA ARG A 343 -14.48 22.64 13.14
C ARG A 343 -14.57 23.85 14.06
N TYR A 344 -14.05 24.98 13.60
CA TYR A 344 -14.16 26.24 14.32
C TYR A 344 -15.44 26.97 13.91
N ILE A 345 -16.34 27.24 14.86
CA ILE A 345 -17.63 27.88 14.65
C ILE A 345 -17.94 28.84 15.82
N GLN A 346 -18.57 29.97 15.57
CA GLN A 346 -19.15 30.85 16.60
C GLN A 346 -18.22 31.16 17.78
N ASN A 347 -16.97 31.51 17.54
CA ASN A 347 -15.94 31.78 18.57
C ASN A 347 -15.57 30.56 19.44
N GLY A 348 -15.62 29.36 18.87
CA GLY A 348 -15.22 28.16 19.58
C GLY A 348 -14.97 26.99 18.65
N VAL A 349 -14.57 25.86 19.20
CA VAL A 349 -14.37 24.62 18.50
C VAL A 349 -15.51 23.65 18.78
N GLU A 350 -15.98 22.99 17.72
CA GLU A 350 -16.94 21.89 17.80
C GLU A 350 -16.25 20.62 17.35
N PHE A 351 -16.20 19.63 18.23
CA PHE A 351 -15.82 18.24 17.92
C PHE A 351 -17.09 17.44 17.66
N TYR A 352 -17.06 16.59 16.64
CA TYR A 352 -18.21 15.79 16.27
C TYR A 352 -17.78 14.40 15.79
N PHE A 353 -18.73 13.46 15.91
CA PHE A 353 -18.66 12.19 15.21
C PHE A 353 -20.04 11.71 14.80
N ASP A 354 -20.07 10.96 13.70
CA ASP A 354 -21.26 10.31 13.16
C ASP A 354 -21.06 8.79 13.30
N PHE A 355 -21.83 8.17 14.18
CA PHE A 355 -21.75 6.76 14.51
C PHE A 355 -22.83 5.97 13.76
N PRO A 356 -22.51 4.85 13.07
CA PRO A 356 -23.53 4.04 12.40
C PRO A 356 -24.40 3.32 13.42
N ILE A 357 -25.73 3.41 13.25
CA ILE A 357 -26.70 2.65 14.05
C ILE A 357 -27.00 1.38 13.25
N MET A 358 -26.52 0.23 13.71
CA MET A 358 -26.97 -1.06 13.19
C MET A 358 -28.33 -1.39 13.83
N GLN A 359 -29.35 -1.57 12.99
CA GLN A 359 -30.70 -1.98 13.41
C GLN A 359 -30.70 -3.40 13.96
#